data_3337fbb2b893d0152117de95738ff28b
#
_entry.id   3337fbb2b893d0152117de95738ff28b
#
_cell.length_a   1.000
_cell.length_b   1.000
_cell.length_c   1.000
_cell.angle_alpha   90.00
_cell.angle_beta   90.00
_cell.angle_gamma   90.00
#
_symmetry.space_group_name_H-M   'P 1'
#
loop_
_entity.id
_entity.type
_entity.pdbx_description
1 polymer ?
#
loop_
_entity_poly.entity_id
_entity_poly.type
_entity_poly.pdbx_seq_one_letter_code
_entity_poly.pdbx_strand_id
1 'polypeptide(L)'
;MQALPATMTHFHSRQFLLHGLIVAGVCTAIAAIQAAYGRGPWHAQLVYSMSIGMVSWLMVEVGRLWLTRDDTIPWPLGWRGWMLVAVSGTIGFHAGSAIGDAYCRALQLPSHAPPPGDPGSAVLTTV
;
A
#
# COMPACT_ATOMS: atom_id res chain seq x y z
N MET A 1 27.15 35.89 -2.93
CA MET A 1 26.21 34.99 -3.59
C MET A 1 26.91 33.67 -3.80
N GLN A 2 26.77 32.74 -2.86
CA GLN A 2 27.27 31.39 -3.05
C GLN A 2 26.20 30.62 -3.84
N ALA A 3 26.56 30.15 -5.03
CA ALA A 3 25.72 29.27 -5.81
C ALA A 3 25.49 27.99 -5.00
N LEU A 4 24.25 27.70 -4.67
CA LEU A 4 23.83 26.41 -4.10
C LEU A 4 24.33 25.30 -5.04
N PRO A 5 25.02 24.29 -4.53
CA PRO A 5 25.48 23.19 -5.36
C PRO A 5 24.27 22.48 -5.97
N ALA A 6 24.25 22.40 -7.29
CA ALA A 6 23.23 21.73 -8.11
C ALA A 6 23.22 20.19 -7.95
N THR A 7 23.77 19.67 -6.85
CA THR A 7 23.91 18.23 -6.58
C THR A 7 22.80 17.63 -5.73
N MET A 8 21.76 18.41 -5.37
CA MET A 8 20.70 17.94 -4.46
C MET A 8 19.49 17.28 -5.12
N THR A 9 19.53 16.96 -6.40
CA THR A 9 18.36 16.38 -7.08
C THR A 9 18.64 15.11 -7.88
N HIS A 10 19.67 14.37 -7.56
CA HIS A 10 19.68 12.97 -7.92
C HIS A 10 18.90 12.17 -6.87
N PHE A 11 17.63 12.53 -6.69
CA PHE A 11 16.62 11.58 -6.26
C PHE A 11 16.86 10.34 -7.12
N HIS A 12 17.19 9.22 -6.50
CA HIS A 12 17.48 7.97 -7.20
C HIS A 12 16.17 7.47 -7.83
N SER A 13 15.65 8.20 -8.80
CA SER A 13 14.40 7.93 -9.50
C SER A 13 14.35 6.50 -10.02
N ARG A 14 15.50 5.96 -10.40
CA ARG A 14 15.64 4.57 -10.80
C ARG A 14 15.39 3.58 -9.65
N GLN A 15 15.91 3.86 -8.46
CA GLN A 15 15.66 2.99 -7.29
C GLN A 15 14.21 3.08 -6.83
N PHE A 16 13.66 4.28 -6.82
CA PHE A 16 12.24 4.50 -6.52
C PHE A 16 11.35 3.71 -7.48
N LEU A 17 11.58 3.80 -8.79
CA LEU A 17 10.83 3.04 -9.79
C LEU A 17 11.02 1.53 -9.65
N LEU A 18 12.23 1.05 -9.36
CA LEU A 18 12.49 -0.36 -9.15
C LEU A 18 11.74 -0.91 -7.94
N HIS A 19 11.74 -0.19 -6.81
CA HIS A 19 10.98 -0.60 -5.63
C HIS A 19 9.48 -0.63 -5.92
N GLY A 20 8.96 0.39 -6.61
CA GLY A 20 7.56 0.42 -7.03
C GLY A 20 7.17 -0.76 -7.94
N LEU A 21 8.05 -1.12 -8.89
CA LEU A 21 7.85 -2.28 -9.77
C LEU A 21 7.87 -3.60 -8.99
N ILE A 22 8.78 -3.76 -8.03
CA ILE A 22 8.84 -4.95 -7.17
C ILE A 22 7.54 -5.07 -6.36
N VAL A 23 7.09 -3.98 -5.75
CA VAL A 23 5.81 -3.95 -5.01
C VAL A 23 4.65 -4.31 -5.93
N ALA A 24 4.57 -3.74 -7.13
CA ALA A 24 3.54 -4.07 -8.11
C ALA A 24 3.57 -5.55 -8.51
N GLY A 25 4.75 -6.11 -8.73
CA GLY A 25 4.93 -7.54 -9.03
C GLY A 25 4.44 -8.45 -7.91
N VAL A 26 4.80 -8.14 -6.66
CA VAL A 26 4.34 -8.87 -5.48
C VAL A 26 2.81 -8.77 -5.32
N CYS A 27 2.24 -7.58 -5.47
CA CYS A 27 0.79 -7.38 -5.41
C CYS A 27 0.05 -8.17 -6.49
N THR A 28 0.59 -8.21 -7.70
CA THR A 28 0.03 -9.01 -8.81
C THR A 28 0.08 -10.51 -8.50
N ALA A 29 1.19 -11.00 -7.95
CA ALA A 29 1.32 -12.40 -7.54
C ALA A 29 0.31 -12.77 -6.44
N ILE A 30 0.14 -11.90 -5.43
CA ILE A 30 -0.85 -12.10 -4.35
C ILE A 30 -2.26 -12.14 -4.93
N ALA A 31 -2.60 -11.21 -5.83
CA ALA A 31 -3.90 -11.17 -6.50
C ALA A 31 -4.18 -12.44 -7.31
N ALA A 32 -3.18 -12.93 -8.05
CA ALA A 32 -3.28 -14.16 -8.82
C ALA A 32 -3.52 -15.38 -7.92
N ILE A 33 -2.80 -15.47 -6.80
CA ILE A 33 -2.98 -16.54 -5.81
C ILE A 33 -4.40 -16.49 -5.23
N GLN A 34 -4.88 -15.32 -4.81
CA GLN A 34 -6.22 -15.18 -4.23
C GLN A 34 -7.32 -15.52 -5.25
N ALA A 35 -7.16 -15.13 -6.51
CA ALA A 35 -8.06 -15.48 -7.59
C ALA A 35 -8.07 -17.00 -7.84
N ALA A 36 -6.91 -17.66 -7.80
CA ALA A 36 -6.80 -19.11 -7.95
C ALA A 36 -7.50 -19.88 -6.81
N TYR A 37 -7.54 -19.29 -5.59
CA TYR A 37 -8.31 -19.85 -4.46
C TYR A 37 -9.81 -19.50 -4.51
N GLY A 38 -10.31 -18.94 -5.59
CA GLY A 38 -11.74 -18.65 -5.76
C GLY A 38 -12.29 -17.52 -4.89
N ARG A 39 -11.43 -16.63 -4.39
CA ARG A 39 -11.84 -15.50 -3.52
C ARG A 39 -12.50 -14.33 -4.25
N GLY A 40 -12.93 -14.54 -5.49
CA GLY A 40 -13.61 -13.54 -6.30
C GLY A 40 -12.92 -13.27 -7.64
N PRO A 41 -13.45 -12.33 -8.44
CA PRO A 41 -12.91 -12.04 -9.76
C PRO A 41 -11.49 -11.48 -9.65
N TRP A 42 -10.59 -11.94 -10.52
CA TRP A 42 -9.16 -11.62 -10.48
C TRP A 42 -8.88 -10.11 -10.51
N HIS A 43 -9.67 -9.34 -11.28
CA HIS A 43 -9.50 -7.88 -11.38
C HIS A 43 -9.81 -7.15 -10.05
N ALA A 44 -10.81 -7.62 -9.29
CA ALA A 44 -11.10 -7.07 -7.97
C ALA A 44 -9.95 -7.35 -7.00
N GLN A 45 -9.42 -8.59 -6.98
CA GLN A 45 -8.26 -8.94 -6.15
C GLN A 45 -7.03 -8.14 -6.54
N LEU A 46 -6.83 -7.88 -7.83
CA LEU A 46 -5.74 -7.04 -8.31
C LEU A 46 -5.88 -5.59 -7.79
N VAL A 47 -7.07 -5.01 -7.88
CA VAL A 47 -7.31 -3.64 -7.38
C VAL A 47 -7.07 -3.55 -5.88
N TYR A 48 -7.56 -4.49 -5.07
CA TYR A 48 -7.29 -4.53 -3.63
C TYR A 48 -5.79 -4.63 -3.33
N SER A 49 -5.11 -5.62 -3.89
CA SER A 49 -3.69 -5.84 -3.64
C SER A 49 -2.84 -4.66 -4.08
N MET A 50 -3.10 -4.11 -5.28
CA MET A 50 -2.36 -2.95 -5.79
C MET A 50 -2.61 -1.70 -4.96
N SER A 51 -3.86 -1.42 -4.59
CA SER A 51 -4.18 -0.24 -3.77
C SER A 51 -3.51 -0.31 -2.41
N ILE A 52 -3.60 -1.45 -1.72
CA ILE A 52 -2.96 -1.64 -0.40
C ILE A 52 -1.45 -1.53 -0.53
N GLY A 53 -0.85 -2.23 -1.49
CA GLY A 53 0.60 -2.25 -1.68
C GLY A 53 1.17 -0.89 -2.07
N MET A 54 0.55 -0.21 -3.04
CA MET A 54 1.02 1.10 -3.51
C MET A 54 0.87 2.19 -2.45
N VAL A 55 -0.25 2.23 -1.71
CA VAL A 55 -0.42 3.19 -0.62
C VAL A 55 0.58 2.93 0.50
N SER A 56 0.76 1.67 0.91
CA SER A 56 1.75 1.30 1.93
C SER A 56 3.17 1.69 1.50
N TRP A 57 3.55 1.39 0.26
CA TRP A 57 4.85 1.74 -0.29
C TRP A 57 5.08 3.25 -0.33
N LEU A 58 4.12 4.03 -0.81
CA LEU A 58 4.21 5.50 -0.83
C LEU A 58 4.37 6.05 0.59
N MET A 59 3.62 5.54 1.56
CA MET A 59 3.71 5.96 2.96
C MET A 59 5.09 5.66 3.56
N VAL A 60 5.67 4.49 3.23
CA VAL A 60 7.03 4.14 3.66
C VAL A 60 8.05 5.08 3.03
N GLU A 61 7.96 5.36 1.72
CA GLU A 61 8.91 6.24 1.03
C GLU A 61 8.82 7.69 1.54
N VAL A 62 7.61 8.22 1.69
CA VAL A 62 7.41 9.57 2.26
C VAL A 62 7.89 9.62 3.71
N GLY A 63 7.53 8.63 4.52
CA GLY A 63 7.95 8.55 5.91
C GLY A 63 9.46 8.40 6.06
N ARG A 64 10.10 7.64 5.19
CA ARG A 64 11.55 7.52 5.13
C ARG A 64 12.20 8.88 4.87
N LEU A 65 11.75 9.61 3.86
CA LEU A 65 12.27 10.94 3.53
C LEU A 65 12.09 11.94 4.68
N TRP A 66 11.02 11.79 5.44
CA TRP A 66 10.72 12.68 6.57
C TRP A 66 11.52 12.35 7.84
N LEU A 67 11.77 11.06 8.09
CA LEU A 67 12.49 10.56 9.26
C LEU A 67 14.01 10.55 9.08
N THR A 68 14.50 10.40 7.83
CA THR A 68 15.92 10.43 7.52
C THR A 68 16.29 11.81 6.95
N ARG A 69 16.60 12.75 7.84
CA ARG A 69 17.14 14.06 7.46
C ARG A 69 18.59 14.02 7.00
N ASP A 70 19.25 12.90 7.18
CA ASP A 70 20.67 12.70 6.88
C ASP A 70 20.79 11.77 5.67
N ASP A 71 21.37 12.27 4.58
CA ASP A 71 21.56 11.52 3.32
C ASP A 71 22.54 10.32 3.45
N THR A 72 23.20 10.20 4.60
CA THR A 72 24.17 9.14 4.86
C THR A 72 23.54 7.85 5.38
N ILE A 73 22.29 7.89 5.86
CA ILE A 73 21.61 6.73 6.43
C ILE A 73 20.35 6.44 5.60
N PRO A 74 20.37 5.37 4.77
CA PRO A 74 19.26 5.08 3.85
C PRO A 74 17.98 4.58 4.56
N TRP A 75 18.06 4.22 5.84
CA TRP A 75 16.95 3.67 6.60
C TRP A 75 16.95 4.17 8.06
N PRO A 76 15.78 4.55 8.62
CA PRO A 76 15.71 4.95 10.01
C PRO A 76 16.07 3.78 10.92
N LEU A 77 17.11 3.99 11.77
CA LEU A 77 17.66 2.98 12.64
C LEU A 77 16.72 2.64 13.82
N GLY A 78 16.70 1.37 14.19
CA GLY A 78 16.03 0.87 15.37
C GLY A 78 14.52 0.85 15.27
N TRP A 79 13.84 1.12 16.39
CA TRP A 79 12.39 1.02 16.52
C TRP A 79 11.59 1.96 15.59
N ARG A 80 12.20 3.08 15.17
CA ARG A 80 11.58 4.05 14.25
C ARG A 80 11.28 3.44 12.88
N GLY A 81 12.17 2.59 12.36
CA GLY A 81 11.95 1.86 11.12
C GLY A 81 10.78 0.89 11.22
N TRP A 82 10.69 0.15 12.32
CA TRP A 82 9.59 -0.77 12.58
C TRP A 82 8.25 -0.06 12.74
N MET A 83 8.24 1.07 13.47
CA MET A 83 7.05 1.91 13.60
C MET A 83 6.61 2.47 12.25
N LEU A 84 7.55 2.91 11.41
CA LEU A 84 7.24 3.40 10.07
C LEU A 84 6.54 2.33 9.24
N VAL A 85 7.07 1.10 9.22
CA VAL A 85 6.48 -0.02 8.48
C VAL A 85 5.10 -0.37 9.03
N ALA A 86 4.95 -0.48 10.35
CA ALA A 86 3.68 -0.82 10.98
C ALA A 86 2.59 0.22 10.70
N VAL A 87 2.90 1.51 10.87
CA VAL A 87 1.97 2.61 10.61
C VAL A 87 1.61 2.69 9.12
N SER A 88 2.62 2.61 8.24
CA SER A 88 2.41 2.64 6.80
C SER A 88 1.59 1.45 6.31
N GLY A 89 1.84 0.27 6.83
CA GLY A 89 1.07 -0.93 6.52
C GLY A 89 -0.39 -0.82 6.99
N THR A 90 -0.61 -0.32 8.20
CA THR A 90 -1.97 -0.12 8.74
C THR A 90 -2.76 0.90 7.92
N ILE A 91 -2.17 2.08 7.67
CA ILE A 91 -2.81 3.12 6.86
C ILE A 91 -3.03 2.61 5.43
N GLY A 92 -2.03 1.96 4.84
CA GLY A 92 -2.11 1.40 3.50
C GLY A 92 -3.20 0.35 3.36
N PHE A 93 -3.34 -0.52 4.37
CA PHE A 93 -4.42 -1.51 4.41
C PHE A 93 -5.80 -0.85 4.43
N HIS A 94 -6.04 0.08 5.34
CA HIS A 94 -7.34 0.75 5.45
C HIS A 94 -7.67 1.60 4.23
N ALA A 95 -6.73 2.43 3.77
CA ALA A 95 -6.94 3.27 2.59
C ALA A 95 -7.06 2.43 1.31
N GLY A 96 -6.20 1.42 1.15
CA GLY A 96 -6.23 0.53 -0.01
C GLY A 96 -7.51 -0.31 -0.06
N SER A 97 -7.97 -0.81 1.08
CA SER A 97 -9.24 -1.54 1.18
C SER A 97 -10.43 -0.64 0.83
N ALA A 98 -10.45 0.61 1.29
CA ALA A 98 -11.50 1.56 0.94
C ALA A 98 -11.55 1.84 -0.58
N ILE A 99 -10.40 1.92 -1.24
CA ILE A 99 -10.30 2.06 -2.70
C ILE A 99 -10.86 0.80 -3.39
N GLY A 100 -10.47 -0.39 -2.94
CA GLY A 100 -10.97 -1.66 -3.45
C GLY A 100 -12.48 -1.80 -3.28
N ASP A 101 -13.02 -1.43 -2.13
CA ASP A 101 -14.46 -1.45 -1.87
C ASP A 101 -15.22 -0.45 -2.75
N ALA A 102 -14.65 0.74 -2.97
CA ALA A 102 -15.22 1.73 -3.88
C ALA A 102 -15.28 1.20 -5.32
N TYR A 103 -14.23 0.52 -5.77
CA TYR A 103 -14.19 -0.13 -7.07
C TYR A 103 -15.25 -1.24 -7.20
N CYS A 104 -15.33 -2.12 -6.20
CA CYS A 104 -16.35 -3.19 -6.20
C CYS A 104 -17.76 -2.64 -6.20
N ARG A 105 -18.03 -1.59 -5.42
CA ARG A 105 -19.36 -0.91 -5.44
C ARG A 105 -19.67 -0.30 -6.79
N ALA A 106 -18.71 0.34 -7.44
CA ALA A 106 -18.91 0.94 -8.76
C ALA A 106 -19.25 -0.10 -9.84
N LEU A 107 -18.73 -1.31 -9.71
CA LEU A 107 -18.99 -2.43 -10.63
C LEU A 107 -20.07 -3.39 -10.14
N GLN A 108 -20.77 -3.08 -9.04
CA GLN A 108 -21.79 -3.93 -8.40
C GLN A 108 -21.27 -5.35 -8.06
N LEU A 109 -19.98 -5.45 -7.78
CA LEU A 109 -19.34 -6.69 -7.34
C LEU A 109 -19.52 -6.87 -5.83
N PRO A 110 -19.52 -8.13 -5.32
CA PRO A 110 -19.49 -8.36 -3.88
C PRO A 110 -18.20 -7.74 -3.28
N SER A 111 -18.40 -6.79 -2.37
CA SER A 111 -17.30 -6.15 -1.63
C SER A 111 -17.07 -6.88 -0.30
N HIS A 112 -15.85 -6.76 0.26
CA HIS A 112 -15.57 -7.30 1.59
C HIS A 112 -16.23 -6.49 2.72
N ALA A 113 -16.66 -5.26 2.42
CA ALA A 113 -17.37 -4.43 3.39
C ALA A 113 -18.83 -4.90 3.53
N PRO A 114 -19.33 -5.11 4.75
CA PRO A 114 -20.76 -5.37 4.97
C PRO A 114 -21.57 -4.16 4.47
N PRO A 115 -22.78 -4.39 3.91
CA PRO A 115 -23.64 -3.31 3.45
C PRO A 115 -23.94 -2.37 4.63
N PRO A 116 -23.90 -1.04 4.42
CA PRO A 116 -24.21 -0.09 5.47
C PRO A 116 -25.70 -0.27 5.88
N GLY A 117 -25.91 -0.73 7.11
CA GLY A 117 -27.25 -0.80 7.70
C GLY A 117 -27.78 -2.20 8.03
N ASP A 118 -27.02 -3.27 7.82
CA ASP A 118 -27.44 -4.61 8.25
C ASP A 118 -26.72 -5.05 9.53
N PRO A 119 -27.36 -4.91 10.71
CA PRO A 119 -26.77 -5.32 11.99
C PRO A 119 -26.58 -6.84 12.12
N GLY A 120 -27.20 -7.64 11.24
CA GLY A 120 -27.11 -9.10 11.26
C GLY A 120 -25.83 -9.67 10.64
N SER A 121 -25.15 -8.91 9.77
CA SER A 121 -23.95 -9.39 9.08
C SER A 121 -22.69 -9.37 9.95
N ALA A 122 -22.68 -8.61 11.04
CA ALA A 122 -21.54 -8.53 11.96
C ALA A 122 -21.33 -9.81 12.78
N VAL A 123 -22.34 -10.68 12.89
CA VAL A 123 -22.29 -11.87 13.74
C VAL A 123 -21.76 -13.11 13.01
N LEU A 124 -21.83 -13.15 11.68
CA LEU A 124 -21.42 -14.32 10.88
C LEU A 124 -19.94 -14.33 10.47
N THR A 125 -19.19 -13.28 10.76
CA THR A 125 -17.76 -13.21 10.42
C THR A 125 -16.84 -13.66 11.56
N THR A 126 -17.40 -14.13 12.69
CA THR A 126 -16.62 -14.53 13.89
C THR A 126 -16.65 -16.05 14.15
N VAL A 127 -17.02 -16.84 13.14
CA VAL A 127 -16.92 -18.32 13.25
C VAL A 127 -16.04 -18.84 12.15
#